data_11a1f690b4b4330dc59ce5a963f3589c
#
_entry.id   11a1f690b4b4330dc59ce5a963f3589c
#
_cell.length_a   1.000
_cell.length_b   1.000
_cell.length_c   1.000
_cell.angle_alpha   90.00
_cell.angle_beta   90.00
_cell.angle_gamma   90.00
#
_symmetry.space_group_name_H-M   'P 1'
#
loop_
_entity.id
_entity.type
_entity.pdbx_description
1 polymer ?
#
loop_
_entity_poly.entity_id
_entity_poly.type
_entity_poly.pdbx_seq_one_letter_code
_entity_poly.pdbx_strand_id
1 'polypeptide(L)'
;ENGGGVVHHTVWDDKLSAMAKDHLAKLGYADLVKFHNAEAVESLRKTAGPFDIIFNDIDKEGYPDSLPVIKEKLRSGGLLIIDNMIWHGQILDPNDHEETTEAIRRFTRDVTTDPDWIVSLTPVRDGMIVAYKK
;
A
#
# COMPACT_ATOMS: atom_id res chain seq x y z
N GLU A 1 13.73 14.75 10.88
CA GLU A 1 13.79 14.67 12.35
C GLU A 1 14.15 13.26 12.84
N ASN A 2 13.85 12.21 12.06
CA ASN A 2 14.15 10.81 12.42
C ASN A 2 15.53 10.32 11.95
N GLY A 3 16.47 11.21 11.69
CA GLY A 3 17.84 10.86 11.35
C GLY A 3 18.08 10.47 9.88
N GLY A 4 17.09 10.55 9.03
CA GLY A 4 17.18 10.25 7.60
C GLY A 4 16.14 9.22 7.15
N GLY A 5 16.22 8.84 5.89
CA GLY A 5 15.35 7.89 5.24
C GLY A 5 15.08 8.29 3.80
N VAL A 6 14.49 7.37 3.03
CA VAL A 6 14.09 7.62 1.64
C VAL A 6 12.65 7.14 1.48
N VAL A 7 11.82 7.96 0.88
CA VAL A 7 10.45 7.60 0.48
C VAL A 7 10.45 7.28 -1.02
N HIS A 8 9.93 6.12 -1.37
CA HIS A 8 9.65 5.77 -2.76
C HIS A 8 8.17 6.07 -3.03
N HIS A 9 7.90 7.07 -3.84
CA HIS A 9 6.56 7.47 -4.25
C HIS A 9 6.28 6.91 -5.64
N THR A 10 5.28 6.04 -5.75
CA THR A 10 4.90 5.41 -7.03
C THR A 10 3.50 5.84 -7.41
N VAL A 11 3.35 6.35 -8.62
CA VAL A 11 2.07 6.69 -9.24
C VAL A 11 2.25 6.62 -10.77
N TRP A 12 1.27 6.08 -11.45
CA TRP A 12 1.35 5.93 -12.91
C TRP A 12 0.84 7.16 -13.68
N ASP A 13 0.07 8.04 -13.04
CA ASP A 13 -0.42 9.29 -13.63
C ASP A 13 0.66 10.39 -13.58
N ASP A 14 1.07 10.87 -14.76
CA ASP A 14 2.10 11.90 -14.91
C ASP A 14 1.75 13.20 -14.20
N LYS A 15 0.46 13.60 -14.22
CA LYS A 15 0.01 14.86 -13.63
C LYS A 15 0.04 14.77 -12.11
N LEU A 16 -0.43 13.67 -11.55
CA LEU A 16 -0.38 13.42 -10.11
C LEU A 16 1.07 13.32 -9.62
N SER A 17 1.95 12.66 -10.39
CA SER A 17 3.38 12.62 -10.10
C SER A 17 4.02 14.02 -10.07
N ALA A 18 3.74 14.84 -11.08
CA ALA A 18 4.26 16.19 -11.16
C ALA A 18 3.74 17.07 -10.01
N MET A 19 2.46 16.95 -9.66
CA MET A 19 1.85 17.69 -8.56
C MET A 19 2.47 17.29 -7.21
N ALA A 20 2.67 16.01 -6.97
CA ALA A 20 3.32 15.52 -5.76
C ALA A 20 4.77 16.04 -5.64
N LYS A 21 5.53 16.03 -6.75
CA LYS A 21 6.88 16.60 -6.80
C LYS A 21 6.90 18.08 -6.42
N ASP A 22 6.00 18.88 -7.00
CA ASP A 22 5.89 20.31 -6.74
C ASP A 22 5.57 20.58 -5.26
N HIS A 23 4.59 19.86 -4.70
CA HIS A 23 4.21 20.02 -3.30
C HIS A 23 5.36 19.67 -2.35
N LEU A 24 6.03 18.54 -2.58
CA LEU A 24 7.14 18.11 -1.72
C LEU A 24 8.37 19.02 -1.85
N ALA A 25 8.63 19.55 -3.05
CA ALA A 25 9.69 20.53 -3.25
C ALA A 25 9.41 21.82 -2.48
N LYS A 26 8.19 22.34 -2.52
CA LYS A 26 7.77 23.53 -1.75
C LYS A 26 7.89 23.35 -0.24
N LEU A 27 7.77 22.12 0.24
CA LEU A 27 7.94 21.77 1.65
C LEU A 27 9.38 21.44 2.03
N GLY A 28 10.32 21.45 1.10
CA GLY A 28 11.72 21.12 1.36
C GLY A 28 12.04 19.64 1.48
N TYR A 29 11.16 18.73 0.98
CA TYR A 29 11.32 17.29 1.08
C TYR A 29 11.73 16.61 -0.23
N ALA A 30 12.02 17.36 -1.30
CA ALA A 30 12.32 16.81 -2.61
C ALA A 30 13.47 15.78 -2.59
N ASP A 31 14.52 16.06 -1.84
CA ASP A 31 15.71 15.20 -1.77
C ASP A 31 15.49 13.88 -1.00
N LEU A 32 14.40 13.79 -0.24
CA LEU A 32 14.03 12.58 0.51
C LEU A 32 13.15 11.63 -0.28
N VAL A 33 12.66 12.04 -1.47
CA VAL A 33 11.67 11.27 -2.23
C VAL A 33 12.20 10.84 -3.58
N LYS A 34 12.14 9.55 -3.85
CA LYS A 34 12.36 8.96 -5.18
C LYS A 34 11.01 8.72 -5.84
N PHE A 35 10.80 9.37 -6.99
CA PHE A 35 9.56 9.26 -7.73
C PHE A 35 9.67 8.18 -8.82
N HIS A 36 8.68 7.30 -8.84
CA HIS A 36 8.53 6.26 -9.85
C HIS A 36 7.21 6.49 -10.59
N ASN A 37 7.31 6.78 -11.88
CA ASN A 37 6.13 6.91 -12.74
C ASN A 37 5.90 5.59 -13.47
N ALA A 38 5.19 4.67 -12.84
CA ALA A 38 4.99 3.32 -13.30
C ALA A 38 3.81 2.66 -12.59
N GLU A 39 3.40 1.48 -13.08
CA GLU A 39 2.50 0.60 -12.34
C GLU A 39 3.14 0.20 -10.99
N ALA A 40 2.35 0.23 -9.92
CA ALA A 40 2.87 0.23 -8.56
C ALA A 40 3.50 -1.12 -8.16
N VAL A 41 2.87 -2.24 -8.48
CA VAL A 41 3.37 -3.58 -8.10
C VAL A 41 4.64 -3.90 -8.86
N GLU A 42 4.70 -3.56 -10.14
CA GLU A 42 5.88 -3.75 -10.96
C GLU A 42 7.03 -2.83 -10.53
N SER A 43 6.71 -1.59 -10.15
CA SER A 43 7.68 -0.66 -9.58
C SER A 43 8.26 -1.18 -8.27
N LEU A 44 7.40 -1.69 -7.37
CA LEU A 44 7.84 -2.29 -6.11
C LEU A 44 8.73 -3.51 -6.35
N ARG A 45 8.38 -4.37 -7.32
CA ARG A 45 9.16 -5.55 -7.70
C ARG A 45 10.58 -5.18 -8.13
N LYS A 46 10.72 -4.11 -8.91
CA LYS A 46 12.02 -3.62 -9.45
C LYS A 46 12.82 -2.81 -8.43
N THR A 47 12.17 -2.25 -7.43
CA THR A 47 12.86 -1.41 -6.44
C THR A 47 13.57 -2.28 -5.41
N ALA A 48 14.82 -1.95 -5.13
CA ALA A 48 15.59 -2.66 -4.10
C ALA A 48 15.00 -2.38 -2.72
N GLY A 49 14.73 -3.45 -1.98
CA GLY A 49 14.36 -3.42 -0.56
C GLY A 49 15.57 -3.69 0.32
N PRO A 50 15.37 -4.04 1.60
CA PRO A 50 14.06 -4.13 2.24
C PRO A 50 13.49 -2.77 2.65
N PHE A 51 12.16 -2.68 2.72
CA PHE A 51 11.45 -1.50 3.22
C PHE A 51 11.07 -1.66 4.69
N ASP A 52 11.03 -0.55 5.43
CA ASP A 52 10.52 -0.49 6.80
C ASP A 52 9.00 -0.40 6.84
N ILE A 53 8.43 0.37 5.91
CA ILE A 53 6.99 0.61 5.80
C ILE A 53 6.62 0.55 4.31
N ILE A 54 5.52 -0.11 4.00
CA ILE A 54 4.87 -0.03 2.69
C ILE A 54 3.44 0.44 2.92
N PHE A 55 3.07 1.58 2.31
CA PHE A 55 1.69 2.06 2.25
C PHE A 55 1.11 1.69 0.89
N ASN A 56 0.02 0.92 0.90
CA ASN A 56 -0.64 0.41 -0.29
C ASN A 56 -2.02 1.05 -0.46
N ASP A 57 -2.16 1.87 -1.48
CA ASP A 57 -3.42 2.52 -1.91
C ASP A 57 -3.47 2.56 -3.44
N ILE A 58 -3.28 1.40 -4.05
CA ILE A 58 -3.35 1.19 -5.50
C ILE A 58 -4.80 0.92 -5.95
N ASP A 59 -5.00 0.69 -7.25
CA ASP A 59 -6.28 0.18 -7.76
C ASP A 59 -6.60 -1.16 -7.09
N LYS A 60 -7.84 -1.33 -6.66
CA LYS A 60 -8.21 -2.39 -5.70
C LYS A 60 -8.07 -3.80 -6.26
N GLU A 61 -8.26 -3.94 -7.57
CA GLU A 61 -8.05 -5.19 -8.31
C GLU A 61 -6.61 -5.71 -8.16
N GLY A 62 -5.64 -4.79 -8.01
CA GLY A 62 -4.23 -5.12 -7.81
C GLY A 62 -3.85 -5.54 -6.38
N TYR A 63 -4.75 -5.40 -5.40
CA TYR A 63 -4.44 -5.71 -4.00
C TYR A 63 -3.96 -7.15 -3.79
N PRO A 64 -4.66 -8.19 -4.29
CA PRO A 64 -4.20 -9.57 -4.10
C PRO A 64 -2.80 -9.84 -4.68
N ASP A 65 -2.50 -9.28 -5.84
CA ASP A 65 -1.23 -9.48 -6.53
C ASP A 65 -0.08 -8.69 -5.90
N SER A 66 -0.39 -7.63 -5.16
CA SER A 66 0.59 -6.84 -4.42
C SER A 66 1.13 -7.57 -3.19
N LEU A 67 0.31 -8.38 -2.51
CA LEU A 67 0.66 -8.98 -1.21
C LEU A 67 1.94 -9.84 -1.23
N PRO A 68 2.14 -10.75 -2.19
CA PRO A 68 3.37 -11.55 -2.23
C PRO A 68 4.61 -10.69 -2.51
N VAL A 69 4.50 -9.64 -3.31
CA VAL A 69 5.60 -8.71 -3.59
C VAL A 69 5.91 -7.86 -2.36
N ILE A 70 4.89 -7.36 -1.68
CA ILE A 70 5.03 -6.64 -0.40
C ILE A 70 5.72 -7.53 0.62
N LYS A 71 5.28 -8.79 0.74
CA LYS A 71 5.86 -9.76 1.67
C LYS A 71 7.36 -9.99 1.39
N GLU A 72 7.76 -10.06 0.13
CA GLU A 72 9.17 -10.17 -0.26
C GLU A 72 9.97 -8.90 0.09
N LYS A 73 9.42 -7.73 -0.19
CA LYS A 73 10.13 -6.45 -0.11
C LYS A 73 10.10 -5.79 1.26
N LEU A 74 9.17 -6.13 2.13
CA LEU A 74 9.10 -5.62 3.49
C LEU A 74 10.01 -6.44 4.40
N ARG A 75 10.81 -5.80 5.27
CA ARG A 75 11.63 -6.52 6.25
C ARG A 75 10.77 -7.16 7.36
N SER A 76 11.33 -8.14 8.07
CA SER A 76 10.77 -8.57 9.36
C SER A 76 10.76 -7.39 10.34
N GLY A 77 9.69 -7.24 11.10
CA GLY A 77 9.44 -6.07 11.94
C GLY A 77 8.96 -4.83 11.17
N GLY A 78 8.74 -4.94 9.87
CA GLY A 78 8.17 -3.86 9.04
C GLY A 78 6.65 -3.79 9.11
N LEU A 79 6.11 -2.67 8.66
CA LEU A 79 4.67 -2.39 8.65
C LEU A 79 4.14 -2.30 7.23
N LEU A 80 3.08 -3.03 6.95
CA LEU A 80 2.22 -2.85 5.79
C LEU A 80 0.98 -2.10 6.23
N ILE A 81 0.66 -1.01 5.54
CA ILE A 81 -0.52 -0.18 5.77
C ILE A 81 -1.34 -0.17 4.48
N ILE A 82 -2.63 -0.51 4.57
CA ILE A 82 -3.52 -0.59 3.40
C ILE A 82 -4.77 0.22 3.67
N ASP A 83 -5.13 1.10 2.73
CA ASP A 83 -6.34 1.93 2.81
C ASP A 83 -7.56 1.25 2.14
N ASN A 84 -8.75 1.79 2.40
CA ASN A 84 -10.05 1.41 1.82
C ASN A 84 -10.48 -0.04 2.06
N MET A 85 -10.17 -0.59 3.22
CA MET A 85 -10.44 -2.00 3.53
C MET A 85 -11.89 -2.28 3.92
N ILE A 86 -12.72 -1.25 4.11
CA ILE A 86 -14.18 -1.37 4.31
C ILE A 86 -14.95 -1.13 3.00
N TRP A 87 -14.35 -0.38 2.07
CA TRP A 87 -14.88 -0.12 0.73
C TRP A 87 -16.33 0.35 0.76
N HIS A 88 -16.56 1.48 1.47
CA HIS A 88 -17.90 2.06 1.66
C HIS A 88 -18.95 1.09 2.23
N GLY A 89 -18.52 0.01 2.87
CA GLY A 89 -19.38 -1.05 3.38
C GLY A 89 -19.68 -2.18 2.38
N GLN A 90 -19.27 -2.05 1.12
CA GLN A 90 -19.56 -3.03 0.06
C GLN A 90 -19.00 -4.43 0.39
N ILE A 91 -17.87 -4.52 1.08
CA ILE A 91 -17.31 -5.81 1.51
C ILE A 91 -18.28 -6.61 2.42
N LEU A 92 -19.24 -5.92 3.07
CA LEU A 92 -20.22 -6.53 3.98
C LEU A 92 -21.53 -6.92 3.27
N ASP A 93 -21.76 -6.43 2.06
CA ASP A 93 -22.93 -6.81 1.25
C ASP A 93 -22.68 -8.15 0.55
N PRO A 94 -23.43 -9.22 0.91
CA PRO A 94 -23.24 -10.54 0.29
C PRO A 94 -23.66 -10.59 -1.18
N ASN A 95 -24.36 -9.57 -1.68
CA ASN A 95 -24.79 -9.49 -3.07
C ASN A 95 -23.85 -8.64 -3.93
N ASP A 96 -22.90 -7.95 -3.35
CA ASP A 96 -21.89 -7.22 -4.09
C ASP A 96 -20.78 -8.19 -4.54
N HIS A 97 -20.65 -8.37 -5.84
CA HIS A 97 -19.68 -9.23 -6.51
C HIS A 97 -18.82 -8.44 -7.51
N GLU A 98 -18.75 -7.12 -7.34
CA GLU A 98 -17.85 -6.30 -8.15
C GLU A 98 -16.39 -6.75 -7.95
N GLU A 99 -15.61 -6.67 -9.02
CA GLU A 99 -14.22 -7.14 -9.02
C GLU A 99 -13.39 -6.48 -7.92
N THR A 100 -13.56 -5.18 -7.72
CA THR A 100 -12.91 -4.41 -6.64
C THR A 100 -13.26 -4.95 -5.26
N THR A 101 -14.55 -5.21 -5.00
CA THR A 101 -15.04 -5.74 -3.72
C THR A 101 -14.48 -7.13 -3.44
N GLU A 102 -14.50 -8.01 -4.44
CA GLU A 102 -13.95 -9.36 -4.31
C GLU A 102 -12.43 -9.35 -4.12
N ALA A 103 -11.73 -8.45 -4.78
CA ALA A 103 -10.28 -8.28 -4.60
C ALA A 103 -9.92 -7.87 -3.16
N ILE A 104 -10.67 -6.92 -2.58
CA ILE A 104 -10.47 -6.50 -1.18
C ILE A 104 -10.80 -7.65 -0.21
N ARG A 105 -11.89 -8.38 -0.43
CA ARG A 105 -12.25 -9.57 0.37
C ARG A 105 -11.16 -10.63 0.32
N ARG A 106 -10.64 -10.91 -0.88
CA ARG A 106 -9.54 -11.87 -1.08
C ARG A 106 -8.29 -11.42 -0.36
N PHE A 107 -7.86 -10.17 -0.56
CA PHE A 107 -6.70 -9.60 0.11
C PHE A 107 -6.82 -9.68 1.64
N THR A 108 -7.97 -9.26 2.18
CA THR A 108 -8.24 -9.32 3.62
C THR A 108 -8.10 -10.73 4.16
N ARG A 109 -8.71 -11.72 3.49
CA ARG A 109 -8.57 -13.13 3.87
C ARG A 109 -7.10 -13.57 3.82
N ASP A 110 -6.40 -13.27 2.73
CA ASP A 110 -5.05 -13.75 2.51
C ASP A 110 -4.07 -13.17 3.55
N VAL A 111 -4.16 -11.86 3.86
CA VAL A 111 -3.29 -11.23 4.87
C VAL A 111 -3.64 -11.67 6.30
N THR A 112 -4.92 -11.91 6.62
CA THR A 112 -5.35 -12.29 7.98
C THR A 112 -5.13 -13.76 8.29
N THR A 113 -5.06 -14.63 7.29
CA THR A 113 -4.83 -16.08 7.46
C THR A 113 -3.35 -16.46 7.35
N ASP A 114 -2.50 -15.60 6.82
CA ASP A 114 -1.07 -15.86 6.71
C ASP A 114 -0.38 -15.68 8.09
N PRO A 115 0.26 -16.74 8.62
CA PRO A 115 0.85 -16.73 9.96
C PRO A 115 2.02 -15.75 10.12
N ASP A 116 2.58 -15.23 9.03
CA ASP A 116 3.71 -14.29 9.07
C ASP A 116 3.26 -12.85 9.40
N TRP A 117 1.96 -12.60 9.49
CA TRP A 117 1.42 -11.29 9.81
C TRP A 117 0.70 -11.24 11.15
N ILE A 118 0.82 -10.10 11.83
CA ILE A 118 -0.09 -9.68 12.91
C ILE A 118 -0.90 -8.52 12.36
N VAL A 119 -2.20 -8.70 12.22
CA VAL A 119 -3.09 -7.79 11.50
C VAL A 119 -4.05 -7.09 12.43
N SER A 120 -4.23 -5.80 12.25
CA SER A 120 -5.26 -4.99 12.88
C SER A 120 -6.06 -4.23 11.83
N LEU A 121 -7.38 -4.32 11.87
CA LEU A 121 -8.29 -3.47 11.10
C LEU A 121 -8.73 -2.30 11.98
N THR A 122 -8.45 -1.10 11.52
CA THR A 122 -8.86 0.16 12.16
C THR A 122 -9.97 0.80 11.33
N PRO A 123 -11.20 0.93 11.84
CA PRO A 123 -12.34 1.45 11.08
C PRO A 123 -12.34 2.99 11.04
N VAL A 124 -11.20 3.58 10.66
CA VAL A 124 -11.08 5.02 10.42
C VAL A 124 -11.35 5.28 8.95
N ARG A 125 -12.21 6.26 8.65
CA ARG A 125 -12.66 6.57 7.28
C ARG A 125 -13.24 5.32 6.60
N ASP A 126 -12.60 4.88 5.52
CA ASP A 126 -13.02 3.71 4.73
C ASP A 126 -12.30 2.41 5.17
N GLY A 127 -11.77 2.42 6.38
CA GLY A 127 -11.07 1.27 6.96
C GLY A 127 -9.62 1.15 6.52
N MET A 128 -8.75 0.90 7.49
CA MET A 128 -7.32 0.74 7.27
C MET A 128 -6.84 -0.57 7.93
N ILE A 129 -6.13 -1.40 7.17
CA ILE A 129 -5.37 -2.49 7.76
C ILE A 129 -3.96 -2.00 8.07
N VAL A 130 -3.49 -2.31 9.28
CA VAL A 130 -2.08 -2.22 9.66
C VAL A 130 -1.62 -3.64 9.98
N ALA A 131 -0.66 -4.15 9.21
CA ALA A 131 -0.12 -5.48 9.36
C ALA A 131 1.38 -5.42 9.67
N TYR A 132 1.76 -6.04 10.77
CA TYR A 132 3.16 -6.18 11.20
C TYR A 132 3.70 -7.52 10.68
N LYS A 133 4.82 -7.47 9.96
CA LYS A 133 5.51 -8.67 9.49
C LYS A 133 6.41 -9.26 10.59
N LYS A 134 6.19 -10.51 10.93
CA LYS A 134 7.02 -11.24 11.92
C LYS A 134 8.43 -11.53 11.42
#